data_27b49c74510070cfc85c46bd6aeac464
#
_entry.id   27b49c74510070cfc85c46bd6aeac464
#
_cell.length_a   1.000
_cell.length_b   1.000
_cell.length_c   1.000
_cell.angle_alpha   90.00
_cell.angle_beta   90.00
_cell.angle_gamma   90.00
#
_symmetry.space_group_name_H-M   'P 1'
#
loop_
_entity.id
_entity.type
_entity.pdbx_description
1 polymer ?
#
loop_
_entity_poly.entity_id
_entity_poly.type
_entity_poly.pdbx_seq_one_letter_code
_entity_poly.pdbx_strand_id
1 'polypeptide(L)'
;MEQEYIILLQKILVVLFSVTLFWKIIKHICGLLVIEKEPVTVLVTGAAGQIGYALLPMIARGVMLGPDQPVIIHMLDIEPAAEALNGVKMELIDAAFPLLKDVVATTDVVEACQGVNIAVMVGGFPRKEGMERKDVMSKNVSIYKAQASALEQHAAPDRKVLVVANPANTNALILKEFAPSIPEKNITCLTRLDHNRALGQISEKLNVHVSDVWNVIIWGNHSSTQYPDINHATVKTTNGEKSVRDAIANDNWLNTEFITTVQQRGATIIKARKLSSALSAASAACDHIRDWVLGTPKGTWVSMGVYSDGSYGIQPGIMYSFPVTCEKGQWSIVNGLKIDELSREKMDATAKELMDEKTLAYSCLIDD
;
A
#
# COMPACT_ATOMS: atom_id res chain seq x y z
N MET A 1 -27.49 -51.53 34.15
CA MET A 1 -27.35 -50.06 34.03
C MET A 1 -25.94 -49.58 34.29
N GLU A 2 -25.29 -49.82 35.43
CA GLU A 2 -23.94 -49.32 35.74
C GLU A 2 -22.85 -49.90 34.82
N GLN A 3 -22.92 -51.16 34.49
CA GLN A 3 -21.99 -51.86 33.60
C GLN A 3 -22.10 -51.40 32.14
N GLU A 4 -23.26 -51.05 31.66
CA GLU A 4 -23.53 -50.52 30.32
C GLU A 4 -22.97 -49.07 30.18
N TYR A 5 -23.08 -48.27 31.25
CA TYR A 5 -22.50 -46.92 31.32
C TYR A 5 -20.99 -46.98 31.27
N ILE A 6 -20.34 -47.92 31.97
CA ILE A 6 -18.87 -48.07 31.96
C ILE A 6 -18.39 -48.46 30.55
N ILE A 7 -19.08 -49.38 29.88
CA ILE A 7 -18.76 -49.83 28.52
C ILE A 7 -18.96 -48.68 27.53
N LEU A 8 -20.01 -47.86 27.69
CA LEU A 8 -20.23 -46.68 26.84
C LEU A 8 -19.15 -45.63 27.05
N LEU A 9 -18.74 -45.34 28.29
CA LEU A 9 -17.65 -44.41 28.61
C LEU A 9 -16.32 -44.87 28.02
N GLN A 10 -15.99 -46.15 28.10
CA GLN A 10 -14.80 -46.73 27.48
C GLN A 10 -14.80 -46.58 25.96
N LYS A 11 -15.93 -46.81 25.29
CA LYS A 11 -16.08 -46.61 23.85
C LYS A 11 -15.87 -45.13 23.46
N ILE A 12 -16.43 -44.19 24.20
CA ILE A 12 -16.25 -42.75 23.99
C ILE A 12 -14.79 -42.36 24.14
N LEU A 13 -14.12 -42.84 25.19
CA LEU A 13 -12.70 -42.56 25.42
C LEU A 13 -11.79 -43.10 24.29
N VAL A 14 -12.07 -44.32 23.79
CA VAL A 14 -11.34 -44.89 22.65
C VAL A 14 -11.55 -44.08 21.39
N VAL A 15 -12.77 -43.61 21.11
CA VAL A 15 -13.05 -42.75 19.93
C VAL A 15 -12.34 -41.42 20.07
N LEU A 16 -12.40 -40.76 21.22
CA LEU A 16 -11.70 -39.49 21.47
C LEU A 16 -10.18 -39.63 21.33
N PHE A 17 -9.60 -40.71 21.85
CA PHE A 17 -8.18 -41.01 21.72
C PHE A 17 -7.80 -41.26 20.26
N SER A 18 -8.60 -42.00 19.51
CA SER A 18 -8.37 -42.27 18.08
C SER A 18 -8.43 -40.99 17.23
N VAL A 19 -9.40 -40.12 17.50
CA VAL A 19 -9.52 -38.81 16.81
C VAL A 19 -8.34 -37.90 17.14
N THR A 20 -7.89 -37.84 18.40
CA THR A 20 -6.74 -37.04 18.79
C THR A 20 -5.43 -37.56 18.22
N LEU A 21 -5.24 -38.85 18.14
CA LEU A 21 -4.09 -39.51 17.54
C LEU A 21 -4.05 -39.26 16.02
N PHE A 22 -5.20 -39.41 15.35
CA PHE A 22 -5.35 -39.14 13.93
C PHE A 22 -5.05 -37.68 13.59
N TRP A 23 -5.52 -36.74 14.41
CA TRP A 23 -5.16 -35.30 14.27
C TRP A 23 -3.69 -35.03 14.47
N LYS A 24 -3.04 -35.70 15.42
CA LYS A 24 -1.57 -35.58 15.62
C LYS A 24 -0.79 -36.13 14.43
N ILE A 25 -1.24 -37.29 13.89
CA ILE A 25 -0.60 -37.88 12.71
C ILE A 25 -0.79 -37.00 11.49
N ILE A 26 -2.00 -36.47 11.25
CA ILE A 26 -2.22 -35.52 10.15
C ILE A 26 -1.38 -34.26 10.32
N LYS A 27 -1.33 -33.68 11.52
CA LYS A 27 -0.46 -32.51 11.78
C LYS A 27 1.02 -32.83 11.54
N HIS A 28 1.47 -34.02 11.88
CA HIS A 28 2.85 -34.45 11.66
C HIS A 28 3.13 -34.66 10.17
N ILE A 29 2.25 -35.33 9.45
CA ILE A 29 2.34 -35.52 7.99
C ILE A 29 2.24 -34.17 7.25
N CYS A 30 1.32 -33.29 7.62
CA CYS A 30 1.23 -31.93 7.06
C CYS A 30 2.49 -31.11 7.37
N GLY A 31 3.12 -31.28 8.54
CA GLY A 31 4.38 -30.65 8.88
C GLY A 31 5.58 -31.19 8.08
N LEU A 32 5.51 -32.46 7.64
CA LEU A 32 6.52 -33.07 6.74
C LEU A 32 6.27 -32.73 5.26
N LEU A 33 5.04 -32.33 4.91
CA LEU A 33 4.64 -31.87 3.57
C LEU A 33 4.61 -30.33 3.49
N VAL A 34 5.44 -29.62 4.25
CA VAL A 34 5.61 -28.18 4.06
C VAL A 34 6.23 -27.99 2.68
N ILE A 35 5.37 -27.83 1.67
CA ILE A 35 5.78 -27.31 0.37
C ILE A 35 6.23 -25.89 0.66
N GLU A 36 7.53 -25.64 0.64
CA GLU A 36 8.06 -24.29 0.77
C GLU A 36 7.49 -23.46 -0.37
N LYS A 37 6.88 -22.30 -0.03
CA LYS A 37 6.35 -21.40 -1.04
C LYS A 37 7.49 -20.87 -1.91
N GLU A 38 7.27 -20.76 -3.20
CA GLU A 38 8.22 -20.09 -4.08
C GLU A 38 8.45 -18.65 -3.61
N PRO A 39 9.69 -18.17 -3.59
CA PRO A 39 9.98 -16.80 -3.19
C PRO A 39 9.32 -15.78 -4.12
N VAL A 40 8.80 -14.72 -3.54
CA VAL A 40 8.30 -13.55 -4.28
C VAL A 40 9.43 -12.54 -4.40
N THR A 41 9.75 -12.13 -5.62
CA THR A 41 10.76 -11.10 -5.89
C THR A 41 10.12 -9.72 -5.78
N VAL A 42 10.61 -8.93 -4.81
CA VAL A 42 10.14 -7.57 -4.51
C VAL A 42 11.24 -6.58 -4.87
N LEU A 43 10.95 -5.69 -5.82
CA LEU A 43 11.80 -4.56 -6.16
C LEU A 43 11.44 -3.36 -5.28
N VAL A 44 12.45 -2.71 -4.70
CA VAL A 44 12.33 -1.40 -4.05
C VAL A 44 13.27 -0.43 -4.75
N THR A 45 12.75 0.62 -5.37
CA THR A 45 13.55 1.71 -5.94
C THR A 45 13.78 2.80 -4.90
N GLY A 46 14.90 3.55 -5.00
CA GLY A 46 15.27 4.50 -3.95
C GLY A 46 15.57 3.80 -2.61
N ALA A 47 16.12 2.59 -2.69
CA ALA A 47 16.24 1.67 -1.57
C ALA A 47 17.22 2.14 -0.49
N ALA A 48 18.23 2.94 -0.84
CA ALA A 48 19.17 3.54 0.10
C ALA A 48 18.59 4.80 0.79
N GLY A 49 17.43 5.31 0.34
CA GLY A 49 16.74 6.44 0.95
C GLY A 49 16.02 6.05 2.24
N GLN A 50 15.51 7.05 2.97
CA GLN A 50 14.89 6.83 4.28
C GLN A 50 13.66 5.92 4.25
N ILE A 51 12.78 6.09 3.25
CA ILE A 51 11.59 5.24 3.11
C ILE A 51 12.03 3.82 2.73
N GLY A 52 12.94 3.67 1.77
CA GLY A 52 13.51 2.38 1.37
C GLY A 52 14.11 1.65 2.57
N TYR A 53 14.99 2.30 3.30
CA TYR A 53 15.63 1.74 4.51
C TYR A 53 14.62 1.30 5.57
N ALA A 54 13.53 2.06 5.79
CA ALA A 54 12.48 1.67 6.72
C ALA A 54 11.61 0.52 6.19
N LEU A 55 11.42 0.43 4.87
CA LEU A 55 10.54 -0.55 4.22
C LEU A 55 11.18 -1.95 4.12
N LEU A 56 12.45 -2.01 3.76
CA LEU A 56 13.16 -3.26 3.49
C LEU A 56 13.07 -4.29 4.63
N PRO A 57 13.34 -3.94 5.91
CA PRO A 57 13.19 -4.88 7.02
C PRO A 57 11.73 -5.31 7.26
N MET A 58 10.75 -4.47 6.95
CA MET A 58 9.34 -4.84 7.04
C MET A 58 8.98 -5.91 6.01
N ILE A 59 9.48 -5.79 4.76
CA ILE A 59 9.32 -6.81 3.71
C ILE A 59 9.97 -8.11 4.16
N ALA A 60 11.24 -8.06 4.54
CA ALA A 60 12.04 -9.22 4.93
C ALA A 60 11.48 -9.94 6.18
N ARG A 61 10.77 -9.23 7.06
CA ARG A 61 10.13 -9.76 8.26
C ARG A 61 8.72 -10.33 8.00
N GLY A 62 8.18 -10.21 6.79
CA GLY A 62 6.87 -10.73 6.42
C GLY A 62 5.70 -9.80 6.74
N VAL A 63 5.94 -8.53 7.06
CA VAL A 63 4.85 -7.54 7.30
C VAL A 63 4.03 -7.31 6.03
N MET A 64 4.68 -7.31 4.86
CA MET A 64 4.04 -7.03 3.57
C MET A 64 3.27 -8.23 3.01
N LEU A 65 3.85 -9.43 3.01
CA LEU A 65 3.32 -10.59 2.27
C LEU A 65 2.89 -11.75 3.17
N GLY A 66 2.97 -11.57 4.49
CA GLY A 66 2.62 -12.59 5.46
C GLY A 66 3.83 -13.29 6.08
N PRO A 67 3.61 -13.96 7.22
CA PRO A 67 4.70 -14.50 8.06
C PRO A 67 5.34 -15.78 7.50
N ASP A 68 4.84 -16.32 6.42
CA ASP A 68 5.25 -17.59 5.81
C ASP A 68 5.62 -17.47 4.32
N GLN A 69 5.71 -16.23 3.78
CA GLN A 69 6.06 -15.98 2.39
C GLN A 69 7.55 -15.64 2.28
N PRO A 70 8.40 -16.53 1.69
CA PRO A 70 9.77 -16.19 1.37
C PRO A 70 9.86 -15.06 0.35
N VAL A 71 10.90 -14.22 0.45
CA VAL A 71 11.10 -13.09 -0.45
C VAL A 71 12.55 -13.04 -0.95
N ILE A 72 12.70 -12.56 -2.17
CA ILE A 72 13.95 -12.07 -2.74
C ILE A 72 13.78 -10.56 -2.88
N ILE A 73 14.72 -9.77 -2.41
CA ILE A 73 14.63 -8.31 -2.47
C ILE A 73 15.63 -7.78 -3.50
N HIS A 74 15.13 -7.08 -4.50
CA HIS A 74 15.92 -6.28 -5.41
C HIS A 74 15.90 -4.82 -4.95
N MET A 75 17.07 -4.27 -4.71
CA MET A 75 17.26 -2.89 -4.30
C MET A 75 17.90 -2.10 -5.44
N LEU A 76 17.19 -1.09 -5.92
CA LEU A 76 17.67 -0.18 -6.96
C LEU A 76 17.86 1.22 -6.38
N ASP A 77 19.00 1.81 -6.65
CA ASP A 77 19.23 3.23 -6.41
C ASP A 77 20.11 3.85 -7.51
N ILE A 78 20.35 5.14 -7.44
CA ILE A 78 21.21 5.86 -8.37
C ILE A 78 22.69 5.60 -8.07
N GLU A 79 23.54 5.73 -9.08
CA GLU A 79 24.98 5.46 -8.97
C GLU A 79 25.66 6.19 -7.78
N PRO A 80 25.37 7.46 -7.48
CA PRO A 80 25.95 8.12 -6.30
C PRO A 80 25.56 7.48 -4.95
N ALA A 81 24.52 6.66 -4.91
CA ALA A 81 24.07 5.96 -3.70
C ALA A 81 24.56 4.48 -3.64
N ALA A 82 25.37 4.02 -4.59
CA ALA A 82 25.79 2.61 -4.70
C ALA A 82 26.47 2.09 -3.42
N GLU A 83 27.34 2.89 -2.81
CA GLU A 83 28.03 2.52 -1.56
C GLU A 83 27.04 2.39 -0.38
N ALA A 84 26.13 3.35 -0.23
CA ALA A 84 25.09 3.30 0.79
C ALA A 84 24.15 2.12 0.57
N LEU A 85 23.78 1.83 -0.68
CA LEU A 85 22.97 0.68 -1.05
C LEU A 85 23.60 -0.65 -0.66
N ASN A 86 24.92 -0.78 -0.88
CA ASN A 86 25.68 -1.97 -0.46
C ASN A 86 25.73 -2.08 1.08
N GLY A 87 25.83 -0.98 1.80
CA GLY A 87 25.72 -0.94 3.26
C GLY A 87 24.37 -1.46 3.75
N VAL A 88 23.27 -1.06 3.12
CA VAL A 88 21.92 -1.57 3.44
C VAL A 88 21.82 -3.07 3.17
N LYS A 89 22.43 -3.57 2.09
CA LYS A 89 22.52 -5.02 1.82
C LYS A 89 23.21 -5.77 2.96
N MET A 90 24.35 -5.26 3.46
CA MET A 90 25.06 -5.85 4.59
C MET A 90 24.17 -5.94 5.83
N GLU A 91 23.45 -4.89 6.18
CA GLU A 91 22.54 -4.87 7.33
C GLU A 91 21.38 -5.87 7.20
N LEU A 92 20.81 -6.01 5.98
CA LEU A 92 19.77 -7.01 5.73
C LEU A 92 20.28 -8.44 5.94
N ILE A 93 21.52 -8.72 5.55
CA ILE A 93 22.18 -10.02 5.78
C ILE A 93 22.45 -10.22 7.27
N ASP A 94 22.99 -9.22 7.96
CA ASP A 94 23.31 -9.27 9.39
C ASP A 94 22.05 -9.41 10.26
N ALA A 95 20.89 -8.91 9.79
CA ALA A 95 19.61 -9.04 10.47
C ALA A 95 19.05 -10.48 10.47
N ALA A 96 19.61 -11.37 9.64
CA ALA A 96 19.28 -12.80 9.59
C ALA A 96 17.75 -13.09 9.50
N PHE A 97 17.07 -12.37 8.62
CA PHE A 97 15.62 -12.55 8.42
C PHE A 97 15.30 -13.92 7.82
N PRO A 98 14.47 -14.75 8.49
CA PRO A 98 14.24 -16.14 8.04
C PRO A 98 13.51 -16.25 6.71
N LEU A 99 12.74 -15.22 6.31
CA LEU A 99 12.02 -15.19 5.04
C LEU A 99 12.84 -14.62 3.88
N LEU A 100 13.96 -13.95 4.17
CA LEU A 100 14.81 -13.35 3.15
C LEU A 100 15.72 -14.42 2.53
N LYS A 101 15.47 -14.77 1.27
CA LYS A 101 16.22 -15.79 0.55
C LYS A 101 17.43 -15.21 -0.18
N ASP A 102 17.30 -14.00 -0.74
CA ASP A 102 18.40 -13.32 -1.42
C ASP A 102 18.19 -11.81 -1.46
N VAL A 103 19.28 -11.06 -1.68
CA VAL A 103 19.28 -9.60 -1.83
C VAL A 103 20.18 -9.21 -2.99
N VAL A 104 19.59 -8.58 -4.00
CA VAL A 104 20.31 -7.93 -5.10
C VAL A 104 20.37 -6.43 -4.83
N ALA A 105 21.56 -5.85 -4.83
CA ALA A 105 21.79 -4.42 -4.71
C ALA A 105 22.46 -3.93 -5.99
N THR A 106 21.79 -3.07 -6.74
CA THR A 106 22.28 -2.65 -8.06
C THR A 106 21.85 -1.21 -8.40
N THR A 107 22.61 -0.58 -9.28
CA THR A 107 22.28 0.70 -9.90
C THR A 107 21.81 0.51 -11.35
N ASP A 108 21.83 -0.73 -11.85
CA ASP A 108 21.33 -1.10 -13.17
C ASP A 108 19.83 -1.41 -13.10
N VAL A 109 19.04 -0.61 -13.83
CA VAL A 109 17.57 -0.70 -13.86
C VAL A 109 17.11 -2.04 -14.47
N VAL A 110 17.84 -2.58 -15.44
CA VAL A 110 17.50 -3.85 -16.11
C VAL A 110 17.71 -5.01 -15.14
N GLU A 111 18.87 -5.07 -14.49
CA GLU A 111 19.16 -6.08 -13.48
C GLU A 111 18.14 -6.04 -12.33
N ALA A 112 17.81 -4.85 -11.85
CA ALA A 112 16.84 -4.66 -10.78
C ALA A 112 15.43 -5.19 -11.12
N CYS A 113 15.01 -5.09 -12.38
CA CYS A 113 13.68 -5.51 -12.83
C CYS A 113 13.56 -6.99 -13.18
N GLN A 114 14.65 -7.76 -13.23
CA GLN A 114 14.63 -9.18 -13.63
C GLN A 114 13.73 -10.03 -12.73
N GLY A 115 12.68 -10.63 -13.30
CA GLY A 115 11.80 -11.57 -12.62
C GLY A 115 10.95 -10.97 -11.49
N VAL A 116 10.86 -9.65 -11.39
CA VAL A 116 10.13 -8.96 -10.32
C VAL A 116 8.63 -9.25 -10.37
N ASN A 117 8.09 -9.72 -9.26
CA ASN A 117 6.66 -9.94 -9.06
C ASN A 117 5.95 -8.70 -8.51
N ILE A 118 6.61 -7.96 -7.60
CA ILE A 118 6.07 -6.76 -6.97
C ILE A 118 7.13 -5.66 -6.99
N ALA A 119 6.79 -4.52 -7.58
CA ALA A 119 7.65 -3.34 -7.58
C ALA A 119 7.07 -2.25 -6.69
N VAL A 120 7.85 -1.78 -5.72
CA VAL A 120 7.53 -0.63 -4.86
C VAL A 120 8.42 0.53 -5.27
N MET A 121 7.84 1.48 -6.00
CA MET A 121 8.54 2.57 -6.66
C MET A 121 8.64 3.77 -5.71
N VAL A 122 9.66 3.74 -4.85
CA VAL A 122 9.93 4.78 -3.82
C VAL A 122 10.87 5.86 -4.35
N GLY A 123 11.73 5.50 -5.28
CA GLY A 123 12.68 6.42 -5.90
C GLY A 123 12.00 7.45 -6.79
N GLY A 124 12.40 8.69 -6.66
CA GLY A 124 11.94 9.80 -7.48
C GLY A 124 12.84 11.01 -7.28
N PHE A 125 12.71 11.98 -8.19
CA PHE A 125 13.49 13.21 -8.08
C PHE A 125 12.80 14.16 -7.08
N PRO A 126 13.45 14.50 -5.95
CA PRO A 126 12.87 15.38 -4.96
C PRO A 126 12.88 16.83 -5.43
N ARG A 127 11.82 17.58 -5.10
CA ARG A 127 11.80 19.02 -5.32
C ARG A 127 12.82 19.70 -4.42
N LYS A 128 13.73 20.47 -5.02
CA LYS A 128 14.70 21.32 -4.31
C LYS A 128 14.20 22.77 -4.31
N GLU A 129 14.68 23.54 -3.35
CA GLU A 129 14.38 24.98 -3.27
C GLU A 129 14.80 25.69 -4.57
N GLY A 130 13.93 26.57 -5.08
CA GLY A 130 14.16 27.30 -6.32
C GLY A 130 13.83 26.56 -7.62
N MET A 131 13.45 25.26 -7.56
CA MET A 131 13.04 24.52 -8.78
C MET A 131 11.60 24.81 -9.17
N GLU A 132 11.37 25.02 -10.47
CA GLU A 132 10.03 25.10 -11.03
C GLU A 132 9.34 23.72 -11.00
N ARG A 133 8.00 23.74 -10.95
CA ARG A 133 7.19 22.50 -10.95
C ARG A 133 7.43 21.68 -12.21
N LYS A 134 7.59 22.33 -13.37
CA LYS A 134 7.85 21.68 -14.66
C LYS A 134 9.19 20.93 -14.67
N ASP A 135 10.25 21.49 -14.09
CA ASP A 135 11.58 20.85 -14.05
C ASP A 135 11.57 19.57 -13.21
N VAL A 136 10.89 19.63 -12.06
CA VAL A 136 10.72 18.44 -11.19
C VAL A 136 9.89 17.37 -11.90
N MET A 137 8.84 17.78 -12.60
CA MET A 137 7.97 16.88 -13.36
C MET A 137 8.74 16.19 -14.48
N SER A 138 9.47 16.93 -15.31
CA SER A 138 10.29 16.39 -16.41
C SER A 138 11.28 15.34 -15.92
N LYS A 139 12.00 15.61 -14.82
CA LYS A 139 12.94 14.63 -14.23
C LYS A 139 12.24 13.36 -13.75
N ASN A 140 11.08 13.47 -13.11
CA ASN A 140 10.33 12.31 -12.67
C ASN A 140 9.77 11.53 -13.88
N VAL A 141 9.27 12.20 -14.91
CA VAL A 141 8.82 11.58 -16.16
C VAL A 141 9.93 10.73 -16.77
N SER A 142 11.15 11.27 -16.90
CA SER A 142 12.29 10.53 -17.45
C SER A 142 12.66 9.30 -16.61
N ILE A 143 12.66 9.42 -15.27
CA ILE A 143 12.92 8.29 -14.35
C ILE A 143 11.86 7.19 -14.54
N TYR A 144 10.58 7.56 -14.51
CA TYR A 144 9.48 6.60 -14.60
C TYR A 144 9.35 5.97 -15.98
N LYS A 145 9.66 6.71 -17.05
CA LYS A 145 9.77 6.16 -18.41
C LYS A 145 10.82 5.04 -18.50
N ALA A 146 12.02 5.27 -17.99
CA ALA A 146 13.10 4.28 -17.98
C ALA A 146 12.75 3.05 -17.15
N GLN A 147 12.23 3.24 -15.94
CA GLN A 147 11.86 2.14 -15.05
C GLN A 147 10.64 1.37 -15.57
N ALA A 148 9.64 2.03 -16.16
CA ALA A 148 8.50 1.40 -16.80
C ALA A 148 8.93 0.49 -17.95
N SER A 149 9.82 0.96 -18.84
CA SER A 149 10.35 0.18 -19.95
C SER A 149 11.11 -1.07 -19.48
N ALA A 150 11.86 -0.97 -18.40
CA ALA A 150 12.56 -2.12 -17.81
C ALA A 150 11.60 -3.12 -17.16
N LEU A 151 10.58 -2.66 -16.42
CA LEU A 151 9.53 -3.53 -15.89
C LEU A 151 8.73 -4.22 -16.97
N GLU A 152 8.43 -3.51 -18.07
CA GLU A 152 7.73 -4.04 -19.25
C GLU A 152 8.44 -5.26 -19.84
N GLN A 153 9.78 -5.18 -19.94
CA GLN A 153 10.58 -6.16 -20.67
C GLN A 153 11.10 -7.30 -19.78
N HIS A 154 11.34 -7.04 -18.49
CA HIS A 154 12.12 -7.93 -17.64
C HIS A 154 11.40 -8.45 -16.39
N ALA A 155 10.30 -7.81 -15.95
CA ALA A 155 9.55 -8.27 -14.78
C ALA A 155 8.70 -9.51 -15.08
N ALA A 156 8.24 -10.18 -14.03
CA ALA A 156 7.34 -11.34 -14.16
C ALA A 156 6.02 -10.95 -14.89
N PRO A 157 5.36 -11.89 -15.57
CA PRO A 157 4.16 -11.59 -16.38
C PRO A 157 3.00 -10.99 -15.57
N ASP A 158 2.85 -11.39 -14.30
CA ASP A 158 1.78 -11.00 -13.39
C ASP A 158 2.18 -9.88 -12.41
N ARG A 159 3.28 -9.16 -12.74
CA ARG A 159 3.84 -8.10 -11.89
C ARG A 159 2.80 -7.08 -11.44
N LYS A 160 2.93 -6.66 -10.19
CA LYS A 160 2.17 -5.58 -9.55
C LYS A 160 3.09 -4.43 -9.22
N VAL A 161 2.62 -3.21 -9.43
CA VAL A 161 3.42 -2.01 -9.20
C VAL A 161 2.68 -1.06 -8.25
N LEU A 162 3.35 -0.68 -7.17
CA LEU A 162 2.92 0.38 -6.26
C LEU A 162 3.85 1.58 -6.41
N VAL A 163 3.31 2.71 -6.84
CA VAL A 163 4.06 3.96 -6.93
C VAL A 163 3.90 4.77 -5.64
N VAL A 164 5.01 5.12 -5.02
CA VAL A 164 5.10 5.83 -3.73
C VAL A 164 5.66 7.24 -3.90
N ALA A 165 6.66 7.41 -4.79
CA ALA A 165 7.33 8.69 -5.00
C ALA A 165 6.40 9.75 -5.59
N ASN A 166 6.51 10.97 -5.06
CA ASN A 166 5.70 12.10 -5.48
C ASN A 166 6.18 12.74 -6.80
N PRO A 167 5.23 13.17 -7.63
CA PRO A 167 3.76 13.12 -7.49
C PRO A 167 3.23 11.72 -7.81
N ALA A 168 2.76 10.99 -6.79
CA ALA A 168 2.53 9.55 -6.88
C ALA A 168 1.48 9.16 -7.93
N ASN A 169 0.34 9.85 -7.98
CA ASN A 169 -0.71 9.57 -8.95
C ASN A 169 -0.22 9.80 -10.39
N THR A 170 0.46 10.91 -10.63
CA THR A 170 0.98 11.26 -11.96
C THR A 170 2.12 10.34 -12.39
N ASN A 171 3.04 10.00 -11.48
CA ASN A 171 4.11 9.04 -11.76
C ASN A 171 3.54 7.65 -12.12
N ALA A 172 2.47 7.20 -11.45
CA ALA A 172 1.79 5.95 -11.78
C ALA A 172 1.12 6.01 -13.17
N LEU A 173 0.56 7.15 -13.54
CA LEU A 173 0.01 7.36 -14.88
C LEU A 173 1.09 7.26 -15.96
N ILE A 174 2.25 7.92 -15.75
CA ILE A 174 3.39 7.86 -16.67
C ILE A 174 3.91 6.42 -16.79
N LEU A 175 4.04 5.71 -15.67
CA LEU A 175 4.45 4.30 -15.69
C LEU A 175 3.49 3.47 -16.55
N LYS A 176 2.19 3.65 -16.41
CA LYS A 176 1.17 2.97 -17.24
C LYS A 176 1.35 3.23 -18.72
N GLU A 177 1.64 4.48 -19.12
CA GLU A 177 1.83 4.84 -20.53
C GLU A 177 3.05 4.16 -21.17
N PHE A 178 4.11 3.95 -20.39
CA PHE A 178 5.36 3.34 -20.88
C PHE A 178 5.52 1.85 -20.58
N ALA A 179 4.53 1.23 -19.96
CA ALA A 179 4.46 -0.20 -19.71
C ALA A 179 3.09 -0.76 -20.12
N PRO A 180 2.74 -0.72 -21.42
CA PRO A 180 1.40 -1.05 -21.92
C PRO A 180 1.00 -2.51 -21.71
N SER A 181 1.95 -3.45 -21.56
CA SER A 181 1.63 -4.85 -21.25
C SER A 181 1.29 -5.09 -19.78
N ILE A 182 1.60 -4.13 -18.89
CA ILE A 182 1.16 -4.21 -17.49
C ILE A 182 -0.31 -3.79 -17.46
N PRO A 183 -1.24 -4.69 -17.05
CA PRO A 183 -2.64 -4.33 -16.94
C PRO A 183 -2.81 -3.13 -15.98
N GLU A 184 -3.69 -2.20 -16.32
CA GLU A 184 -3.94 -1.02 -15.47
C GLU A 184 -4.36 -1.38 -14.05
N LYS A 185 -5.00 -2.54 -13.86
CA LYS A 185 -5.34 -3.09 -12.54
C LYS A 185 -4.13 -3.54 -11.73
N ASN A 186 -2.96 -3.68 -12.35
CA ASN A 186 -1.72 -4.05 -11.68
C ASN A 186 -0.81 -2.84 -11.39
N ILE A 187 -1.28 -1.62 -11.65
CA ILE A 187 -0.57 -0.38 -11.33
C ILE A 187 -1.43 0.43 -10.35
N THR A 188 -0.88 0.75 -9.20
CA THR A 188 -1.53 1.55 -8.15
C THR A 188 -0.59 2.61 -7.61
N CYS A 189 -1.12 3.63 -6.93
CA CYS A 189 -0.29 4.58 -6.19
C CYS A 189 -0.73 4.71 -4.73
N LEU A 190 0.19 5.15 -3.87
CA LEU A 190 0.01 5.12 -2.43
C LEU A 190 -0.83 6.30 -1.94
N THR A 191 -2.02 6.00 -1.44
CA THR A 191 -2.86 6.88 -0.63
C THR A 191 -3.20 6.26 0.74
N ARG A 192 -2.65 5.06 1.00
CA ARG A 192 -2.82 4.37 2.27
C ARG A 192 -2.18 5.13 3.44
N LEU A 193 -1.12 5.90 3.21
CA LEU A 193 -0.54 6.76 4.24
C LEU A 193 -1.56 7.80 4.74
N ASP A 194 -2.28 8.44 3.83
CA ASP A 194 -3.31 9.43 4.16
C ASP A 194 -4.51 8.75 4.82
N HIS A 195 -4.90 7.57 4.34
CA HIS A 195 -5.92 6.72 4.96
C HIS A 195 -5.56 6.39 6.42
N ASN A 196 -4.33 5.95 6.68
CA ASN A 196 -3.86 5.64 8.03
C ASN A 196 -3.79 6.89 8.92
N ARG A 197 -3.45 8.05 8.38
CA ARG A 197 -3.53 9.35 9.08
C ARG A 197 -4.95 9.69 9.50
N ALA A 198 -5.92 9.47 8.62
CA ALA A 198 -7.34 9.67 8.92
C ALA A 198 -7.81 8.74 10.04
N LEU A 199 -7.47 7.43 9.96
CA LEU A 199 -7.75 6.48 11.04
C LEU A 199 -7.15 6.93 12.38
N GLY A 200 -5.89 7.36 12.38
CA GLY A 200 -5.18 7.83 13.57
C GLY A 200 -5.84 9.06 14.20
N GLN A 201 -6.28 10.04 13.39
CA GLN A 201 -6.94 11.23 13.91
C GLN A 201 -8.30 10.93 14.55
N ILE A 202 -9.06 10.02 13.96
CA ILE A 202 -10.34 9.57 14.56
C ILE A 202 -10.10 8.79 15.85
N SER A 203 -9.12 7.87 15.84
CA SER A 203 -8.71 7.09 17.01
C SER A 203 -8.32 7.99 18.19
N GLU A 204 -7.45 8.99 17.96
CA GLU A 204 -7.06 9.98 18.98
C GLU A 204 -8.27 10.79 19.47
N LYS A 205 -9.12 11.28 18.58
CA LYS A 205 -10.29 12.10 18.92
C LYS A 205 -11.29 11.37 19.81
N LEU A 206 -11.49 10.08 19.55
CA LEU A 206 -12.44 9.23 20.30
C LEU A 206 -11.79 8.48 21.45
N ASN A 207 -10.47 8.53 21.60
CA ASN A 207 -9.69 7.75 22.55
C ASN A 207 -10.01 6.24 22.48
N VAL A 208 -10.01 5.71 21.26
CA VAL A 208 -10.19 4.28 20.95
C VAL A 208 -8.95 3.73 20.28
N HIS A 209 -8.82 2.41 20.18
CA HIS A 209 -7.74 1.80 19.43
C HIS A 209 -7.95 2.00 17.92
N VAL A 210 -6.88 2.20 17.15
CA VAL A 210 -6.98 2.44 15.70
C VAL A 210 -7.65 1.28 14.95
N SER A 211 -7.51 0.04 15.44
CA SER A 211 -8.20 -1.13 14.88
C SER A 211 -9.71 -1.14 15.10
N ASP A 212 -10.23 -0.24 15.93
CA ASP A 212 -11.67 -0.07 16.16
C ASP A 212 -12.30 0.95 15.21
N VAL A 213 -11.52 1.54 14.30
CA VAL A 213 -11.97 2.51 13.30
C VAL A 213 -11.73 1.96 11.91
N TRP A 214 -12.72 1.97 11.04
CA TRP A 214 -12.58 1.51 9.65
C TRP A 214 -13.49 2.25 8.70
N ASN A 215 -13.26 2.01 7.39
CA ASN A 215 -14.05 2.56 6.30
C ASN A 215 -13.96 4.09 6.14
N VAL A 216 -12.83 4.70 6.54
CA VAL A 216 -12.49 6.04 6.05
C VAL A 216 -12.15 5.96 4.55
N ILE A 217 -12.23 7.08 3.85
CA ILE A 217 -11.90 7.16 2.43
C ILE A 217 -10.95 8.33 2.21
N ILE A 218 -9.95 8.11 1.38
CA ILE A 218 -9.18 9.19 0.76
C ILE A 218 -9.58 9.26 -0.70
N TRP A 219 -10.16 10.38 -1.11
CA TRP A 219 -10.48 10.65 -2.50
C TRP A 219 -9.38 11.48 -3.15
N GLY A 220 -9.03 11.14 -4.40
CA GLY A 220 -8.28 12.01 -5.29
C GLY A 220 -6.77 11.82 -5.31
N ASN A 221 -6.07 12.95 -5.26
CA ASN A 221 -4.62 13.04 -5.39
C ASN A 221 -3.91 12.87 -4.05
N HIS A 222 -2.74 12.24 -4.04
CA HIS A 222 -1.84 12.27 -2.88
C HIS A 222 -1.15 13.64 -2.77
N SER A 223 -1.92 14.66 -2.41
CA SER A 223 -1.50 16.06 -2.31
C SER A 223 -2.29 16.79 -1.21
N SER A 224 -2.12 18.12 -1.14
CA SER A 224 -2.92 18.96 -0.24
C SER A 224 -4.39 19.09 -0.64
N THR A 225 -4.78 18.64 -1.84
CA THR A 225 -6.18 18.61 -2.29
C THR A 225 -6.88 17.29 -2.00
N GLN A 226 -6.18 16.27 -1.50
CA GLN A 226 -6.80 15.02 -1.09
C GLN A 226 -8.02 15.29 -0.20
N TYR A 227 -9.07 14.50 -0.36
CA TYR A 227 -10.24 14.62 0.48
C TYR A 227 -10.39 13.41 1.42
N PRO A 228 -10.03 13.57 2.71
CA PRO A 228 -10.34 12.59 3.74
C PRO A 228 -11.83 12.64 4.08
N ASP A 229 -12.54 11.56 3.78
CA ASP A 229 -13.99 11.44 3.94
C ASP A 229 -14.32 10.39 5.01
N ILE A 230 -15.14 10.77 5.98
CA ILE A 230 -15.60 9.92 7.09
C ILE A 230 -17.10 9.64 7.04
N ASN A 231 -17.81 10.07 6.00
CA ASN A 231 -19.26 9.95 5.93
C ASN A 231 -19.77 8.51 6.02
N HIS A 232 -18.94 7.55 5.64
CA HIS A 232 -19.22 6.12 5.70
C HIS A 232 -18.35 5.37 6.71
N ALA A 233 -17.51 6.09 7.46
CA ALA A 233 -16.62 5.49 8.43
C ALA A 233 -17.38 5.05 9.68
N THR A 234 -16.94 3.94 10.26
CA THR A 234 -17.51 3.34 11.46
C THR A 234 -16.47 3.16 12.54
N VAL A 235 -16.93 3.14 13.78
CA VAL A 235 -16.11 2.90 14.97
C VAL A 235 -16.81 1.93 15.91
N LYS A 236 -16.03 0.99 16.43
CA LYS A 236 -16.47 0.09 17.48
C LYS A 236 -16.33 0.80 18.84
N THR A 237 -17.41 0.85 19.59
CA THR A 237 -17.47 1.42 20.93
C THR A 237 -17.90 0.35 21.94
N THR A 238 -17.84 0.65 23.22
CA THR A 238 -18.36 -0.20 24.30
C THR A 238 -19.85 -0.53 24.12
N ASN A 239 -20.60 0.36 23.43
CA ASN A 239 -22.03 0.22 23.17
C ASN A 239 -22.37 -0.31 21.77
N GLY A 240 -21.39 -0.92 21.08
CA GLY A 240 -21.53 -1.45 19.73
C GLY A 240 -20.92 -0.54 18.67
N GLU A 241 -21.18 -0.88 17.41
CA GLU A 241 -20.71 -0.13 16.24
C GLU A 241 -21.57 1.11 16.01
N LYS A 242 -20.91 2.23 15.70
CA LYS A 242 -21.55 3.51 15.37
C LYS A 242 -20.88 4.16 14.16
N SER A 243 -21.58 5.09 13.50
CA SER A 243 -20.91 5.99 12.55
C SER A 243 -19.89 6.86 13.28
N VAL A 244 -18.77 7.17 12.63
CA VAL A 244 -17.76 8.09 13.18
C VAL A 244 -18.37 9.47 13.43
N ARG A 245 -19.28 9.92 12.54
CA ARG A 245 -19.94 11.21 12.66
C ARG A 245 -20.79 11.30 13.93
N ASP A 246 -21.59 10.27 14.22
CA ASP A 246 -22.40 10.20 15.45
C ASP A 246 -21.55 10.06 16.72
N ALA A 247 -20.44 9.32 16.61
CA ALA A 247 -19.57 9.12 17.77
C ALA A 247 -18.80 10.40 18.16
N ILE A 248 -18.36 11.19 17.19
CA ILE A 248 -17.65 12.46 17.42
C ILE A 248 -18.64 13.59 17.73
N ALA A 249 -19.80 13.60 17.07
CA ALA A 249 -20.88 14.61 17.24
C ALA A 249 -20.36 16.07 17.14
N ASN A 250 -19.43 16.33 16.23
CA ASN A 250 -18.85 17.65 15.97
C ASN A 250 -18.58 17.83 14.47
N ASP A 251 -19.62 18.16 13.72
CA ASP A 251 -19.55 18.34 12.27
C ASP A 251 -18.59 19.45 11.84
N ASN A 252 -18.48 20.52 12.64
CA ASN A 252 -17.55 21.59 12.33
C ASN A 252 -16.10 21.07 12.34
N TRP A 253 -15.69 20.33 13.36
CA TRP A 253 -14.37 19.73 13.44
C TRP A 253 -14.13 18.73 12.29
N LEU A 254 -15.11 17.86 12.02
CA LEU A 254 -15.02 16.84 10.97
C LEU A 254 -14.90 17.44 9.57
N ASN A 255 -15.58 18.54 9.29
CA ASN A 255 -15.60 19.16 7.96
C ASN A 255 -14.50 20.21 7.75
N THR A 256 -13.73 20.56 8.80
CA THR A 256 -12.68 21.59 8.74
C THR A 256 -11.35 21.10 9.26
N GLU A 257 -11.13 21.08 10.58
CA GLU A 257 -9.86 20.79 11.22
C GLU A 257 -9.35 19.36 10.94
N PHE A 258 -10.23 18.36 10.98
CA PHE A 258 -9.88 16.98 10.64
C PHE A 258 -9.31 16.87 9.23
N ILE A 259 -10.00 17.42 8.24
CA ILE A 259 -9.56 17.40 6.84
C ILE A 259 -8.21 18.08 6.68
N THR A 260 -8.08 19.31 7.20
CA THR A 260 -6.84 20.07 7.13
C THR A 260 -5.68 19.38 7.85
N THR A 261 -5.93 18.77 9.01
CA THR A 261 -4.92 18.04 9.76
C THR A 261 -4.39 16.85 8.97
N VAL A 262 -5.24 16.07 8.33
CA VAL A 262 -4.83 14.94 7.49
C VAL A 262 -4.05 15.44 6.26
N GLN A 263 -4.56 16.45 5.56
CA GLN A 263 -3.93 17.05 4.38
C GLN A 263 -2.53 17.61 4.68
N GLN A 264 -2.35 18.25 5.82
CA GLN A 264 -1.11 18.96 6.20
C GLN A 264 -0.16 18.13 7.08
N ARG A 265 -0.51 16.89 7.40
CA ARG A 265 0.29 16.06 8.32
C ARG A 265 1.73 15.87 7.84
N GLY A 266 1.95 15.67 6.54
CA GLY A 266 3.29 15.55 5.97
C GLY A 266 4.14 16.79 6.21
N ALA A 267 3.60 17.98 5.97
CA ALA A 267 4.29 19.25 6.21
C ALA A 267 4.58 19.45 7.71
N THR A 268 3.64 19.10 8.58
CA THR A 268 3.83 19.16 10.05
C THR A 268 4.97 18.25 10.51
N ILE A 269 5.07 17.04 9.98
CA ILE A 269 6.16 16.09 10.30
C ILE A 269 7.50 16.65 9.82
N ILE A 270 7.58 17.20 8.60
CA ILE A 270 8.81 17.82 8.08
C ILE A 270 9.23 19.00 8.95
N LYS A 271 8.29 19.83 9.39
CA LYS A 271 8.58 20.96 10.29
C LYS A 271 9.19 20.48 11.62
N ALA A 272 8.67 19.39 12.17
CA ALA A 272 9.12 18.84 13.46
C ALA A 272 10.43 18.04 13.33
N ARG A 273 10.50 17.09 12.37
CA ARG A 273 11.63 16.16 12.23
C ARG A 273 12.76 16.67 11.35
N LYS A 274 12.52 17.70 10.53
CA LYS A 274 13.39 18.16 9.44
C LYS A 274 13.60 17.12 8.32
N LEU A 275 12.81 16.08 8.34
CA LEU A 275 12.81 14.95 7.41
C LEU A 275 11.37 14.55 7.08
N SER A 276 11.15 14.00 5.89
CA SER A 276 9.83 13.51 5.48
C SER A 276 9.40 12.25 6.24
N SER A 277 8.14 11.90 6.10
CA SER A 277 7.54 10.70 6.71
C SER A 277 8.13 9.43 6.09
N ALA A 278 9.06 8.78 6.77
CA ALA A 278 9.67 7.55 6.28
C ALA A 278 9.01 6.30 6.86
N LEU A 279 8.96 6.21 8.19
CA LEU A 279 8.41 5.04 8.91
C LEU A 279 6.93 4.80 8.56
N SER A 280 6.09 5.83 8.62
CA SER A 280 4.67 5.71 8.33
C SER A 280 4.38 5.47 6.85
N ALA A 281 5.21 6.00 5.94
CA ALA A 281 5.12 5.70 4.51
C ALA A 281 5.48 4.24 4.21
N ALA A 282 6.54 3.72 4.82
CA ALA A 282 6.94 2.31 4.69
C ALA A 282 5.85 1.37 5.24
N SER A 283 5.29 1.66 6.41
CA SER A 283 4.18 0.90 6.98
C SER A 283 2.96 0.92 6.07
N ALA A 284 2.58 2.09 5.56
CA ALA A 284 1.44 2.23 4.64
C ALA A 284 1.65 1.48 3.31
N ALA A 285 2.88 1.44 2.78
CA ALA A 285 3.21 0.66 1.59
C ALA A 285 3.06 -0.85 1.84
N CYS A 286 3.48 -1.33 3.02
CA CYS A 286 3.25 -2.72 3.43
C CYS A 286 1.75 -3.03 3.55
N ASP A 287 0.97 -2.17 4.21
CA ASP A 287 -0.46 -2.32 4.37
C ASP A 287 -1.18 -2.36 3.00
N HIS A 288 -0.79 -1.47 2.08
CA HIS A 288 -1.34 -1.40 0.74
C HIS A 288 -1.14 -2.71 -0.04
N ILE A 289 0.10 -3.18 -0.12
CA ILE A 289 0.42 -4.44 -0.83
C ILE A 289 -0.21 -5.64 -0.12
N ARG A 290 -0.20 -5.66 1.22
CA ARG A 290 -0.80 -6.74 2.00
C ARG A 290 -2.28 -6.90 1.70
N ASP A 291 -3.03 -5.82 1.75
CA ASP A 291 -4.47 -5.85 1.45
C ASP A 291 -4.72 -6.21 -0.02
N TRP A 292 -3.89 -5.70 -0.93
CA TRP A 292 -4.02 -6.04 -2.34
C TRP A 292 -3.79 -7.52 -2.63
N VAL A 293 -2.73 -8.10 -2.05
CA VAL A 293 -2.33 -9.49 -2.32
C VAL A 293 -3.13 -10.49 -1.49
N LEU A 294 -3.33 -10.21 -0.19
CA LEU A 294 -3.98 -11.16 0.75
C LEU A 294 -5.48 -10.94 0.88
N GLY A 295 -5.99 -9.78 0.46
CA GLY A 295 -7.40 -9.41 0.54
C GLY A 295 -7.76 -8.53 1.74
N THR A 296 -8.83 -7.74 1.59
CA THR A 296 -9.41 -6.94 2.66
C THR A 296 -10.41 -7.76 3.47
N PRO A 297 -10.57 -7.49 4.77
CA PRO A 297 -11.61 -8.13 5.56
C PRO A 297 -13.01 -7.84 4.99
N LYS A 298 -13.93 -8.81 5.13
CA LYS A 298 -15.31 -8.65 4.64
C LYS A 298 -15.99 -7.43 5.27
N GLY A 299 -16.57 -6.58 4.44
CA GLY A 299 -17.28 -5.36 4.87
C GLY A 299 -16.36 -4.16 5.13
N THR A 300 -15.04 -4.30 4.89
CA THR A 300 -14.09 -3.20 5.01
C THR A 300 -13.48 -2.86 3.67
N TRP A 301 -13.16 -1.59 3.47
CA TRP A 301 -12.40 -1.10 2.34
C TRP A 301 -11.20 -0.28 2.77
N VAL A 302 -10.30 -0.11 1.84
CA VAL A 302 -9.10 0.72 1.98
C VAL A 302 -9.03 1.72 0.83
N SER A 303 -8.18 2.72 0.95
CA SER A 303 -7.98 3.70 -0.12
C SER A 303 -6.76 3.32 -0.96
N MET A 304 -6.95 3.29 -2.28
CA MET A 304 -5.88 3.06 -3.25
C MET A 304 -6.02 4.03 -4.42
N GLY A 305 -4.90 4.59 -4.86
CA GLY A 305 -4.85 5.31 -6.12
C GLY A 305 -4.86 4.30 -7.27
N VAL A 306 -5.92 4.32 -8.08
CA VAL A 306 -6.14 3.39 -9.18
C VAL A 306 -6.57 4.14 -10.43
N TYR A 307 -6.45 3.50 -11.60
CA TYR A 307 -6.91 4.09 -12.85
C TYR A 307 -8.43 4.27 -12.83
N SER A 308 -8.89 5.50 -13.08
CA SER A 308 -10.31 5.81 -13.03
C SER A 308 -11.06 5.15 -14.19
N ASP A 309 -12.13 4.42 -13.86
CA ASP A 309 -13.06 3.79 -14.80
C ASP A 309 -14.34 4.61 -15.05
N GLY A 310 -14.41 5.83 -14.49
CA GLY A 310 -15.60 6.69 -14.52
C GLY A 310 -16.49 6.59 -13.29
N SER A 311 -16.16 5.71 -12.33
CA SER A 311 -16.87 5.60 -11.05
C SER A 311 -16.97 6.95 -10.37
N TYR A 312 -18.12 7.21 -9.73
CA TYR A 312 -18.45 8.47 -9.06
C TYR A 312 -18.37 9.72 -9.95
N GLY A 313 -18.42 9.56 -11.28
CA GLY A 313 -18.30 10.66 -12.24
C GLY A 313 -16.88 11.23 -12.37
N ILE A 314 -15.88 10.53 -11.83
CA ILE A 314 -14.47 10.90 -12.00
C ILE A 314 -14.01 10.49 -13.39
N GLN A 315 -13.51 11.47 -14.16
CA GLN A 315 -13.10 11.26 -15.54
C GLN A 315 -12.09 10.11 -15.68
N PRO A 316 -12.28 9.17 -16.64
CA PRO A 316 -11.26 8.19 -16.98
C PRO A 316 -9.97 8.84 -17.49
N GLY A 317 -8.86 8.12 -17.38
CA GLY A 317 -7.57 8.59 -17.90
C GLY A 317 -6.70 9.31 -16.90
N ILE A 318 -7.03 9.20 -15.62
CA ILE A 318 -6.19 9.64 -14.48
C ILE A 318 -6.07 8.54 -13.43
N MET A 319 -5.02 8.59 -12.64
CA MET A 319 -4.90 7.79 -11.42
C MET A 319 -5.53 8.56 -10.27
N TYR A 320 -6.58 8.02 -9.66
CA TYR A 320 -7.37 8.69 -8.63
C TYR A 320 -7.58 7.74 -7.43
N SER A 321 -7.52 8.26 -6.22
CA SER A 321 -7.78 7.46 -5.02
C SER A 321 -9.27 7.22 -4.81
N PHE A 322 -9.63 5.95 -4.69
CA PHE A 322 -10.97 5.45 -4.43
C PHE A 322 -10.98 4.49 -3.23
N PRO A 323 -12.14 4.30 -2.58
CA PRO A 323 -12.34 3.15 -1.69
C PRO A 323 -12.36 1.87 -2.52
N VAL A 324 -11.58 0.88 -2.12
CA VAL A 324 -11.50 -0.41 -2.81
C VAL A 324 -11.59 -1.58 -1.82
N THR A 325 -12.15 -2.68 -2.28
CA THR A 325 -12.01 -3.99 -1.66
C THR A 325 -11.05 -4.83 -2.47
N CYS A 326 -10.34 -5.74 -1.82
CA CYS A 326 -9.38 -6.63 -2.47
C CYS A 326 -9.71 -8.09 -2.18
N GLU A 327 -9.64 -8.91 -3.22
CA GLU A 327 -9.80 -10.36 -3.13
C GLU A 327 -8.92 -11.05 -4.18
N LYS A 328 -8.19 -12.09 -3.78
CA LYS A 328 -7.35 -12.91 -4.69
C LYS A 328 -6.38 -12.09 -5.55
N GLY A 329 -5.77 -11.07 -4.95
CA GLY A 329 -4.81 -10.21 -5.63
C GLY A 329 -5.41 -9.21 -6.62
N GLN A 330 -6.73 -9.02 -6.60
CA GLN A 330 -7.46 -8.05 -7.42
C GLN A 330 -8.15 -7.03 -6.52
N TRP A 331 -8.19 -5.78 -6.96
CA TRP A 331 -8.97 -4.72 -6.32
C TRP A 331 -10.23 -4.41 -7.13
N SER A 332 -11.25 -3.92 -6.43
CA SER A 332 -12.50 -3.43 -7.03
C SER A 332 -12.96 -2.17 -6.31
N ILE A 333 -13.35 -1.14 -7.07
CA ILE A 333 -13.89 0.09 -6.49
C ILE A 333 -15.22 -0.23 -5.80
N VAL A 334 -15.38 0.27 -4.56
CA VAL A 334 -16.65 0.20 -3.82
C VAL A 334 -17.61 1.20 -4.44
N ASN A 335 -18.70 0.72 -5.02
CA ASN A 335 -19.70 1.56 -5.68
C ASN A 335 -20.93 1.79 -4.79
N GLY A 336 -21.73 2.81 -5.15
CA GLY A 336 -23.03 3.07 -4.54
C GLY A 336 -22.99 3.85 -3.22
N LEU A 337 -21.83 4.37 -2.82
CA LEU A 337 -21.74 5.28 -1.67
C LEU A 337 -22.42 6.61 -2.00
N LYS A 338 -23.15 7.15 -1.03
CA LYS A 338 -23.78 8.46 -1.19
C LYS A 338 -22.72 9.56 -1.07
N ILE A 339 -22.71 10.45 -2.05
CA ILE A 339 -21.84 11.62 -2.09
C ILE A 339 -22.69 12.87 -1.87
N ASP A 340 -22.44 13.58 -0.78
CA ASP A 340 -23.08 14.87 -0.51
C ASP A 340 -22.44 16.01 -1.32
N GLU A 341 -23.00 17.19 -1.25
CA GLU A 341 -22.55 18.35 -2.02
C GLU A 341 -21.14 18.79 -1.64
N LEU A 342 -20.79 18.79 -0.35
CA LEU A 342 -19.45 19.13 0.13
C LEU A 342 -18.40 18.12 -0.38
N SER A 343 -18.72 16.84 -0.30
CA SER A 343 -17.86 15.77 -0.81
C SER A 343 -17.65 15.89 -2.32
N ARG A 344 -18.72 16.19 -3.08
CA ARG A 344 -18.65 16.41 -4.52
C ARG A 344 -17.69 17.55 -4.88
N GLU A 345 -17.86 18.70 -4.23
CA GLU A 345 -16.98 19.86 -4.46
C GLU A 345 -15.50 19.50 -4.24
N LYS A 346 -15.19 18.82 -3.14
CA LYS A 346 -13.81 18.42 -2.82
C LYS A 346 -13.28 17.35 -3.77
N MET A 347 -14.09 16.37 -4.14
CA MET A 347 -13.71 15.33 -5.10
C MET A 347 -13.40 15.91 -6.48
N ASP A 348 -14.20 16.88 -6.94
CA ASP A 348 -14.00 17.54 -8.23
C ASP A 348 -12.75 18.43 -8.22
N ALA A 349 -12.48 19.12 -7.11
CA ALA A 349 -11.30 19.96 -6.96
C ALA A 349 -10.00 19.15 -7.08
N THR A 350 -9.92 17.99 -6.41
CA THR A 350 -8.73 17.12 -6.48
C THR A 350 -8.63 16.40 -7.84
N ALA A 351 -9.76 16.07 -8.49
CA ALA A 351 -9.78 15.55 -9.86
C ALA A 351 -9.20 16.56 -10.86
N LYS A 352 -9.58 17.84 -10.70
CA LYS A 352 -9.05 18.93 -11.54
C LYS A 352 -7.54 19.06 -11.39
N GLU A 353 -7.01 19.02 -10.15
CA GLU A 353 -5.55 19.05 -9.94
C GLU A 353 -4.84 17.94 -10.68
N LEU A 354 -5.39 16.70 -10.66
CA LEU A 354 -4.82 15.57 -11.38
C LEU A 354 -4.86 15.73 -12.89
N MET A 355 -5.90 16.35 -13.44
CA MET A 355 -5.96 16.69 -14.87
C MET A 355 -4.92 17.72 -15.26
N ASP A 356 -4.70 18.73 -14.42
CA ASP A 356 -3.67 19.76 -14.63
C ASP A 356 -2.27 19.13 -14.55
N GLU A 357 -2.02 18.23 -13.60
CA GLU A 357 -0.77 17.48 -13.49
C GLU A 357 -0.52 16.56 -14.69
N LYS A 358 -1.54 15.85 -15.15
CA LYS A 358 -1.46 15.05 -16.38
C LYS A 358 -1.05 15.89 -17.56
N THR A 359 -1.71 17.03 -17.77
CA THR A 359 -1.40 17.94 -18.87
C THR A 359 0.06 18.42 -18.82
N LEU A 360 0.54 18.78 -17.62
CA LEU A 360 1.94 19.18 -17.42
C LEU A 360 2.89 18.02 -17.71
N ALA A 361 2.63 16.82 -17.21
CA ALA A 361 3.48 15.65 -17.43
C ALA A 361 3.58 15.30 -18.92
N TYR A 362 2.46 15.33 -19.64
CA TYR A 362 2.45 15.05 -21.08
C TYR A 362 3.14 16.14 -21.89
N SER A 363 3.10 17.42 -21.47
CA SER A 363 3.92 18.46 -22.12
C SER A 363 5.41 18.18 -22.00
N CYS A 364 5.86 17.62 -20.87
CA CYS A 364 7.27 17.23 -20.70
C CYS A 364 7.70 16.07 -21.61
N LEU A 365 6.75 15.22 -22.05
CA LEU A 365 7.04 14.09 -22.97
C LEU A 365 7.21 14.55 -24.42
N ILE A 366 6.67 15.69 -24.80
CA ILE A 366 6.74 16.23 -26.16
C ILE A 366 8.04 17.02 -26.35
N ASP A 367 8.60 17.56 -25.28
CA ASP A 367 9.82 18.37 -25.29
C ASP A 367 11.11 17.50 -25.27
N ASP A 368 11.01 16.16 -25.01
CA ASP A 368 12.07 15.15 -25.08
C ASP A 368 12.04 14.41 -26.45
#